data_8f4762e5a5848d01dea2d7002a413bdf
#
_entry.id   8f4762e5a5848d01dea2d7002a413bdf
#
_cell.length_a   1.000
_cell.length_b   1.000
_cell.length_c   1.000
_cell.angle_alpha   90.00
_cell.angle_beta   90.00
_cell.angle_gamma   90.00
#
_symmetry.space_group_name_H-M   'P 1'
#
loop_
_entity.id
_entity.type
_entity.pdbx_description
1 polymer ?
#
loop_
_entity_poly.entity_id
_entity_poly.type
_entity_poly.pdbx_seq_one_letter_code
_entity_poly.pdbx_strand_id
1 'polypeptide(L)'
;NMAGKSTYMRELGIITIMAQIGCYVPAKKAQLPIFDKIFTRIGASDDLVSGESTFMVEMTEAANAIKNATPDSLILFDELGRGTATFDGMSLAQAILEYINNKIGCKTLFSTHYHELTDLENTLDKLKNKHVSAEEKDGKITFLHKVKDGSVDKSYGINVAKLANLPEEITTRAEEILSVYESKEKKRDIVIQTTLPLNFDNKESPVEEELKKLNVLELTPIEAINILYELKKKIK
;
A
#
# COMPACT_ATOMS: atom_id res chain seq x y z
N ASN A 1 12.30 4.41 11.00
CA ASN A 1 11.77 5.75 11.33
C ASN A 1 12.82 6.86 11.46
N MET A 2 14.10 6.55 11.68
CA MET A 2 15.18 7.57 11.79
C MET A 2 15.34 8.43 10.53
N ALA A 3 14.95 7.96 9.37
CA ALA A 3 15.00 8.74 8.13
C ALA A 3 14.01 9.93 8.11
N GLY A 4 13.01 9.97 9.00
CA GLY A 4 12.07 11.09 9.14
C GLY A 4 10.79 10.97 8.29
N LYS A 5 10.42 9.78 7.80
CA LYS A 5 9.18 9.58 7.02
C LYS A 5 7.94 10.05 7.78
N SER A 6 7.73 9.52 8.98
CA SER A 6 6.59 9.90 9.85
C SER A 6 6.59 11.38 10.20
N THR A 7 7.77 11.97 10.42
CA THR A 7 7.91 13.42 10.70
C THR A 7 7.48 14.25 9.50
N TYR A 8 7.92 13.87 8.29
CA TYR A 8 7.51 14.53 7.05
C TYR A 8 5.99 14.46 6.83
N MET A 9 5.38 13.32 7.10
CA MET A 9 3.93 13.16 6.97
C MET A 9 3.16 14.03 7.95
N ARG A 10 3.61 14.08 9.22
CA ARG A 10 3.02 15.00 10.23
C ARG A 10 3.19 16.46 9.85
N GLU A 11 4.38 16.85 9.38
CA GLU A 11 4.66 18.19 8.90
C GLU A 11 3.69 18.59 7.79
N LEU A 12 3.48 17.73 6.78
CA LEU A 12 2.54 17.99 5.70
C LEU A 12 1.11 18.18 6.22
N GLY A 13 0.66 17.30 7.12
CA GLY A 13 -0.67 17.42 7.74
C GLY A 13 -0.86 18.76 8.47
N ILE A 14 0.12 19.15 9.29
CA ILE A 14 0.09 20.40 10.05
C ILE A 14 0.12 21.61 9.10
N ILE A 15 1.01 21.62 8.10
CA ILE A 15 1.10 22.69 7.10
C ILE A 15 -0.23 22.85 6.37
N THR A 16 -0.89 21.74 6.01
CA THR A 16 -2.19 21.76 5.34
C THR A 16 -3.25 22.43 6.22
N ILE A 17 -3.33 22.08 7.50
CA ILE A 17 -4.28 22.68 8.44
C ILE A 17 -3.98 24.17 8.61
N MET A 18 -2.71 24.53 8.85
CA MET A 18 -2.29 25.93 9.01
C MET A 18 -2.67 26.78 7.79
N ALA A 19 -2.41 26.26 6.58
CA ALA A 19 -2.75 26.97 5.35
C ALA A 19 -4.26 27.19 5.21
N GLN A 20 -5.08 26.18 5.53
CA GLN A 20 -6.53 26.24 5.39
C GLN A 20 -7.21 27.17 6.40
N ILE A 21 -6.61 27.37 7.59
CA ILE A 21 -7.10 28.35 8.57
C ILE A 21 -6.50 29.76 8.36
N GLY A 22 -5.73 29.96 7.29
CA GLY A 22 -5.16 31.26 6.94
C GLY A 22 -3.87 31.62 7.68
N CYS A 23 -3.19 30.66 8.29
CA CYS A 23 -1.90 30.88 8.93
C CYS A 23 -0.73 30.87 7.93
N TYR A 24 0.34 31.57 8.26
CA TYR A 24 1.62 31.40 7.58
C TYR A 24 2.17 29.99 7.84
N VAL A 25 2.74 29.39 6.79
CA VAL A 25 3.33 28.05 6.86
C VAL A 25 4.86 28.12 6.82
N PRO A 26 5.58 27.20 7.46
CA PRO A 26 7.04 27.19 7.49
C PRO A 26 7.63 26.66 6.16
N ALA A 27 7.31 27.32 5.04
CA ALA A 27 7.77 26.97 3.71
C ALA A 27 8.09 28.21 2.89
N LYS A 28 9.08 28.13 2.01
CA LYS A 28 9.40 29.21 1.05
C LYS A 28 8.27 29.44 0.05
N LYS A 29 7.56 28.38 -0.31
CA LYS A 29 6.41 28.40 -1.20
C LYS A 29 5.54 27.16 -0.87
N ALA A 30 4.25 27.36 -0.76
CA ALA A 30 3.28 26.27 -0.62
C ALA A 30 2.15 26.48 -1.61
N GLN A 31 1.76 25.40 -2.30
CA GLN A 31 0.61 25.34 -3.17
C GLN A 31 -0.15 24.06 -2.83
N LEU A 32 -1.25 24.21 -2.12
CA LEU A 32 -2.04 23.11 -1.58
C LEU A 32 -3.45 23.17 -2.13
N PRO A 33 -4.09 22.05 -2.47
CA PRO A 33 -5.52 22.00 -2.70
C PRO A 33 -6.26 22.28 -1.38
N ILE A 34 -7.54 22.63 -1.49
CA ILE A 34 -8.42 22.72 -0.33
C ILE A 34 -8.94 21.33 -0.05
N PHE A 35 -8.70 20.82 1.16
CA PHE A 35 -9.18 19.53 1.59
C PHE A 35 -10.44 19.67 2.45
N ASP A 36 -11.42 18.82 2.20
CA ASP A 36 -12.64 18.73 3.01
C ASP A 36 -12.43 17.97 4.32
N LYS A 37 -11.52 16.98 4.30
CA LYS A 37 -11.18 16.12 5.44
C LYS A 37 -9.70 15.73 5.39
N ILE A 38 -9.13 15.52 6.56
CA ILE A 38 -7.78 15.00 6.73
C ILE A 38 -7.86 13.79 7.65
N PHE A 39 -7.47 12.62 7.13
CA PHE A 39 -7.39 11.39 7.88
C PHE A 39 -5.92 11.05 8.15
N THR A 40 -5.59 10.77 9.40
CA THR A 40 -4.21 10.47 9.78
C THR A 40 -4.15 9.18 10.58
N ARG A 41 -3.21 8.30 10.20
CA ARG A 41 -2.73 7.19 11.01
C ARG A 41 -1.22 7.25 10.99
N ILE A 42 -0.63 7.97 11.94
CA ILE A 42 0.81 8.23 12.01
C ILE A 42 1.32 7.91 13.41
N GLY A 43 2.05 6.81 13.53
CA GLY A 43 2.56 6.26 14.78
C GLY A 43 1.55 5.33 15.46
N ALA A 44 2.06 4.41 16.28
CA ALA A 44 1.22 3.59 17.13
C ALA A 44 0.85 4.39 18.38
N SER A 45 -0.43 4.64 18.61
CA SER A 45 -0.93 4.94 19.95
C SER A 45 -1.38 3.60 20.53
N ASP A 46 -0.62 3.07 21.50
CA ASP A 46 -1.09 1.97 22.32
C ASP A 46 -2.22 2.52 23.19
N ASP A 47 -3.44 2.26 22.79
CA ASP A 47 -4.58 2.51 23.68
C ASP A 47 -4.67 1.38 24.70
N LEU A 48 -3.84 1.49 25.73
CA LEU A 48 -3.78 0.54 26.86
C LEU A 48 -5.10 0.48 27.66
N VAL A 49 -6.00 1.43 27.41
CA VAL A 49 -7.25 1.55 28.19
C VAL A 49 -8.37 0.73 27.58
N SER A 50 -8.44 0.61 26.28
CA SER A 50 -9.51 -0.12 25.58
C SER A 50 -9.33 -1.64 25.54
N GLY A 51 -8.11 -2.15 25.82
CA GLY A 51 -7.78 -3.58 25.70
C GLY A 51 -7.86 -4.14 24.27
N GLU A 52 -8.04 -3.29 23.28
CA GLU A 52 -8.03 -3.68 21.87
C GLU A 52 -6.60 -3.90 21.38
N SER A 53 -6.44 -4.85 20.46
CA SER A 53 -5.15 -5.04 19.78
C SER A 53 -4.80 -3.78 18.97
N THR A 54 -3.54 -3.36 19.01
CA THR A 54 -3.02 -2.22 18.21
C THR A 54 -3.36 -2.35 16.74
N PHE A 55 -3.41 -3.59 16.22
CA PHE A 55 -3.82 -3.88 14.85
C PHE A 55 -5.33 -3.63 14.62
N MET A 56 -6.19 -3.92 15.61
CA MET A 56 -7.64 -3.65 15.50
C MET A 56 -7.91 -2.14 15.46
N VAL A 57 -7.24 -1.37 16.30
CA VAL A 57 -7.31 0.11 16.29
C VAL A 57 -6.86 0.64 14.92
N GLU A 58 -5.73 0.14 14.41
CA GLU A 58 -5.21 0.50 13.10
C GLU A 58 -6.23 0.23 11.98
N MET A 59 -6.86 -0.94 11.96
CA MET A 59 -7.87 -1.30 10.97
C MET A 59 -9.16 -0.48 11.11
N THR A 60 -9.55 -0.15 12.33
CA THR A 60 -10.73 0.70 12.59
C THR A 60 -10.51 2.13 12.06
N GLU A 61 -9.34 2.71 12.30
CA GLU A 61 -8.97 4.02 11.77
C GLU A 61 -8.86 4.03 10.24
N ALA A 62 -8.24 2.99 9.65
CA ALA A 62 -8.19 2.82 8.21
C ALA A 62 -9.59 2.68 7.60
N ALA A 63 -10.46 1.87 8.21
CA ALA A 63 -11.84 1.69 7.77
C ALA A 63 -12.65 2.99 7.85
N ASN A 64 -12.44 3.80 8.89
CA ASN A 64 -13.07 5.11 9.01
C ASN A 64 -12.62 6.05 7.89
N ALA A 65 -11.32 6.11 7.59
CA ALA A 65 -10.80 6.91 6.51
C ALA A 65 -11.39 6.46 5.15
N ILE A 66 -11.35 5.16 4.84
CA ILE A 66 -11.84 4.60 3.57
C ILE A 66 -13.34 4.85 3.37
N LYS A 67 -14.16 4.75 4.43
CA LYS A 67 -15.61 4.96 4.36
C LYS A 67 -16.00 6.43 4.17
N ASN A 68 -15.22 7.35 4.70
CA ASN A 68 -15.60 8.75 4.80
C ASN A 68 -14.77 9.69 3.90
N ALA A 69 -13.69 9.21 3.27
CA ALA A 69 -12.90 10.01 2.35
C ALA A 69 -13.67 10.31 1.06
N THR A 70 -13.43 11.51 0.53
CA THR A 70 -13.91 12.00 -0.76
C THR A 70 -12.71 12.24 -1.68
N PRO A 71 -12.89 12.51 -2.97
CA PRO A 71 -11.78 12.88 -3.86
C PRO A 71 -10.97 14.11 -3.39
N ASP A 72 -11.59 14.97 -2.58
CA ASP A 72 -10.99 16.19 -2.03
C ASP A 72 -10.39 15.98 -0.63
N SER A 73 -10.29 14.75 -0.14
CA SER A 73 -9.69 14.43 1.15
C SER A 73 -8.17 14.23 1.07
N LEU A 74 -7.50 14.35 2.21
CA LEU A 74 -6.10 13.97 2.42
C LEU A 74 -6.02 12.78 3.36
N ILE A 75 -5.33 11.71 2.94
CA ILE A 75 -5.06 10.54 3.76
C ILE A 75 -3.55 10.43 4.03
N LEU A 76 -3.18 10.24 5.31
CA LEU A 76 -1.80 10.07 5.75
C LEU A 76 -1.70 8.74 6.54
N PHE A 77 -1.24 7.67 5.87
CA PHE A 77 -1.06 6.35 6.47
C PHE A 77 0.41 6.00 6.62
N ASP A 78 0.85 5.78 7.85
CA ASP A 78 2.23 5.46 8.19
C ASP A 78 2.37 4.01 8.63
N GLU A 79 3.07 3.20 7.83
CA GLU A 79 3.38 1.78 8.06
C GLU A 79 2.14 0.90 8.34
N LEU A 80 1.05 1.13 7.62
CA LEU A 80 -0.19 0.36 7.76
C LEU A 80 0.04 -1.14 7.46
N GLY A 81 -0.52 -2.03 8.27
CA GLY A 81 -0.40 -3.48 8.14
C GLY A 81 0.75 -4.10 8.93
N ARG A 82 1.51 -3.30 9.71
CA ARG A 82 2.67 -3.80 10.47
C ARG A 82 2.29 -4.65 11.68
N GLY A 83 1.08 -4.51 12.19
CA GLY A 83 0.61 -5.17 13.42
C GLY A 83 0.17 -6.64 13.26
N THR A 84 0.36 -7.25 12.09
CA THR A 84 -0.02 -8.64 11.79
C THR A 84 1.09 -9.40 11.06
N ALA A 85 0.82 -10.64 10.60
CA ALA A 85 1.76 -11.41 9.80
C ALA A 85 2.11 -10.65 8.50
N THR A 86 3.37 -10.76 8.08
CA THR A 86 3.93 -9.94 6.99
C THR A 86 3.09 -9.99 5.71
N PHE A 87 2.72 -11.19 5.25
CA PHE A 87 1.93 -11.32 4.02
C PHE A 87 0.50 -10.82 4.16
N ASP A 88 -0.13 -10.99 5.32
CA ASP A 88 -1.48 -10.46 5.59
C ASP A 88 -1.45 -8.93 5.58
N GLY A 89 -0.48 -8.33 6.30
CA GLY A 89 -0.32 -6.88 6.36
C GLY A 89 -0.01 -6.27 4.99
N MET A 90 0.88 -6.88 4.21
CA MET A 90 1.21 -6.45 2.86
C MET A 90 0.00 -6.53 1.92
N SER A 91 -0.76 -7.63 1.97
CA SER A 91 -1.95 -7.82 1.14
C SER A 91 -3.04 -6.79 1.44
N LEU A 92 -3.25 -6.49 2.72
CA LEU A 92 -4.18 -5.43 3.16
C LEU A 92 -3.73 -4.05 2.71
N ALA A 93 -2.44 -3.73 2.88
CA ALA A 93 -1.87 -2.46 2.47
C ALA A 93 -2.00 -2.25 0.95
N GLN A 94 -1.72 -3.27 0.15
CA GLN A 94 -1.91 -3.24 -1.30
C GLN A 94 -3.37 -3.01 -1.68
N ALA A 95 -4.29 -3.81 -1.14
CA ALA A 95 -5.72 -3.69 -1.44
C ALA A 95 -6.29 -2.31 -1.09
N ILE A 96 -5.84 -1.72 0.02
CA ILE A 96 -6.20 -0.37 0.44
C ILE A 96 -5.67 0.67 -0.55
N LEU A 97 -4.40 0.58 -0.98
CA LEU A 97 -3.81 1.47 -1.98
C LEU A 97 -4.56 1.41 -3.31
N GLU A 98 -4.85 0.21 -3.81
CA GLU A 98 -5.63 -0.01 -5.03
C GLU A 98 -7.04 0.59 -4.92
N TYR A 99 -7.69 0.39 -3.77
CA TYR A 99 -9.02 0.95 -3.53
C TYR A 99 -9.01 2.47 -3.51
N ILE A 100 -8.06 3.09 -2.81
CA ILE A 100 -7.90 4.54 -2.77
C ILE A 100 -7.65 5.09 -4.19
N ASN A 101 -6.71 4.47 -4.94
CA ASN A 101 -6.36 4.91 -6.29
C ASN A 101 -7.54 4.80 -7.26
N ASN A 102 -8.27 3.69 -7.23
CA ASN A 102 -9.27 3.35 -8.25
C ASN A 102 -10.69 3.85 -7.91
N LYS A 103 -11.03 3.95 -6.63
CA LYS A 103 -12.40 4.25 -6.18
C LYS A 103 -12.55 5.63 -5.55
N ILE A 104 -11.62 6.03 -4.68
CA ILE A 104 -11.72 7.31 -3.97
C ILE A 104 -11.05 8.43 -4.78
N GLY A 105 -9.79 8.21 -5.21
CA GLY A 105 -9.02 9.19 -5.98
C GLY A 105 -8.49 10.37 -5.18
N CYS A 106 -8.51 10.31 -3.84
CA CYS A 106 -8.04 11.39 -2.97
C CYS A 106 -6.51 11.49 -2.93
N LYS A 107 -5.98 12.61 -2.39
CA LYS A 107 -4.55 12.76 -2.15
C LYS A 107 -4.13 11.92 -0.96
N THR A 108 -3.11 11.08 -1.17
CA THR A 108 -2.68 10.13 -0.15
C THR A 108 -1.15 10.11 -0.05
N LEU A 109 -0.62 10.17 1.19
CA LEU A 109 0.72 9.74 1.51
C LEU A 109 0.63 8.42 2.25
N PHE A 110 1.29 7.41 1.71
CA PHE A 110 1.33 6.09 2.29
C PHE A 110 2.80 5.70 2.51
N SER A 111 3.25 5.64 3.76
CA SER A 111 4.58 5.11 4.04
C SER A 111 4.51 3.61 4.31
N THR A 112 5.48 2.89 3.81
CA THR A 112 5.56 1.45 4.00
C THR A 112 7.01 0.98 4.11
N HIS A 113 7.20 -0.18 4.73
CA HIS A 113 8.44 -0.95 4.71
C HIS A 113 8.34 -2.18 3.78
N TYR A 114 7.20 -2.40 3.15
CA TYR A 114 7.02 -3.46 2.15
C TYR A 114 7.57 -2.96 0.81
N HIS A 115 8.72 -3.49 0.41
CA HIS A 115 9.38 -3.11 -0.84
C HIS A 115 8.58 -3.53 -2.07
N GLU A 116 7.86 -4.64 -1.97
CA GLU A 116 7.01 -5.20 -3.03
C GLU A 116 5.91 -4.22 -3.47
N LEU A 117 5.44 -3.35 -2.55
CA LEU A 117 4.44 -2.34 -2.89
C LEU A 117 4.98 -1.21 -3.78
N THR A 118 6.30 -1.10 -3.94
CA THR A 118 6.88 -0.12 -4.87
C THR A 118 6.57 -0.45 -6.33
N ASP A 119 6.35 -1.72 -6.65
CA ASP A 119 6.00 -2.16 -8.00
C ASP A 119 4.62 -1.67 -8.45
N LEU A 120 3.76 -1.27 -7.52
CA LEU A 120 2.44 -0.71 -7.82
C LEU A 120 2.53 0.59 -8.66
N GLU A 121 3.65 1.30 -8.67
CA GLU A 121 3.86 2.45 -9.57
C GLU A 121 3.74 2.07 -11.04
N ASN A 122 4.04 0.81 -11.38
CA ASN A 122 3.95 0.31 -12.76
C ASN A 122 2.52 -0.04 -13.19
N THR A 123 1.61 -0.24 -12.24
CA THR A 123 0.24 -0.71 -12.47
C THR A 123 -0.84 0.32 -12.10
N LEU A 124 -0.52 1.27 -11.24
CA LEU A 124 -1.43 2.32 -10.77
C LEU A 124 -1.01 3.69 -11.29
N ASP A 125 -1.71 4.21 -12.28
CA ASP A 125 -1.36 5.43 -13.02
C ASP A 125 -1.15 6.68 -12.15
N LYS A 126 -1.80 6.75 -10.97
CA LYS A 126 -1.75 7.91 -10.06
C LYS A 126 -0.83 7.71 -8.88
N LEU A 127 -0.13 6.59 -8.80
CA LEU A 127 0.82 6.28 -7.73
C LEU A 127 2.24 6.67 -8.15
N LYS A 128 2.98 7.31 -7.24
CA LYS A 128 4.39 7.66 -7.41
C LYS A 128 5.19 7.30 -6.17
N ASN A 129 6.28 6.59 -6.38
CA ASN A 129 7.22 6.26 -5.32
C ASN A 129 8.07 7.47 -4.94
N LYS A 130 8.27 7.63 -3.65
CA LYS A 130 9.15 8.63 -3.05
C LYS A 130 9.95 7.97 -1.94
N HIS A 131 11.17 8.44 -1.73
CA HIS A 131 12.00 7.98 -0.63
C HIS A 131 12.64 9.14 0.13
N VAL A 132 12.96 8.90 1.39
CA VAL A 132 13.78 9.84 2.16
C VAL A 132 15.24 9.47 1.97
N SER A 133 16.04 10.43 1.49
CA SER A 133 17.42 10.19 1.12
C SER A 133 18.33 10.03 2.33
N ALA A 134 19.25 9.07 2.22
CA ALA A 134 20.39 8.89 3.12
C ALA A 134 21.68 8.91 2.29
N GLU A 135 22.77 9.33 2.90
CA GLU A 135 24.12 9.30 2.32
C GLU A 135 24.99 8.40 3.17
N GLU A 136 25.68 7.48 2.53
CA GLU A 136 26.66 6.62 3.15
C GLU A 136 28.06 7.13 2.82
N LYS A 137 28.82 7.52 3.84
CA LYS A 137 30.19 7.97 3.70
C LYS A 137 31.04 7.33 4.79
N ASP A 138 32.13 6.69 4.39
CA ASP A 138 33.09 6.03 5.29
C ASP A 138 32.42 5.03 6.28
N GLY A 139 31.44 4.25 5.77
CA GLY A 139 30.68 3.29 6.58
C GLY A 139 29.68 3.92 7.56
N LYS A 140 29.55 5.25 7.56
CA LYS A 140 28.57 5.97 8.36
C LYS A 140 27.42 6.46 7.52
N ILE A 141 26.18 6.24 7.99
CA ILE A 141 24.98 6.71 7.34
C ILE A 141 24.53 8.04 7.94
N THR A 142 24.29 9.01 7.09
CA THR A 142 23.68 10.29 7.42
C THR A 142 22.33 10.41 6.73
N PHE A 143 21.27 10.57 7.51
CA PHE A 143 19.94 10.83 6.98
C PHE A 143 19.83 12.30 6.60
N LEU A 144 19.54 12.57 5.32
CA LEU A 144 19.49 13.93 4.80
C LEU A 144 18.13 14.60 5.01
N HIS A 145 17.13 13.85 5.45
CA HIS A 145 15.74 14.32 5.65
C HIS A 145 15.15 15.04 4.41
N LYS A 146 15.55 14.58 3.21
CA LYS A 146 15.06 15.09 1.93
C LYS A 146 14.30 14.01 1.20
N VAL A 147 13.10 14.34 0.75
CA VAL A 147 12.28 13.47 -0.08
C VAL A 147 12.73 13.59 -1.53
N LYS A 148 12.96 12.46 -2.18
CA LYS A 148 13.34 12.34 -3.60
C LYS A 148 12.39 11.39 -4.32
N ASP A 149 12.37 11.48 -5.65
CA ASP A 149 11.60 10.59 -6.51
C ASP A 149 12.19 9.18 -6.58
N GLY A 150 11.32 8.20 -6.80
CA GLY A 150 11.67 6.79 -6.96
C GLY A 150 11.71 6.00 -5.65
N SER A 151 11.86 4.68 -5.78
CA SER A 151 12.05 3.74 -4.67
C SER A 151 13.53 3.63 -4.27
N VAL A 152 13.81 3.06 -3.11
CA VAL A 152 15.16 2.67 -2.65
C VAL A 152 15.10 1.24 -2.16
N ASP A 153 15.95 0.40 -2.72
CA ASP A 153 16.01 -1.03 -2.39
C ASP A 153 16.84 -1.34 -1.14
N LYS A 154 17.58 -0.35 -0.61
CA LYS A 154 18.45 -0.56 0.55
C LYS A 154 17.72 -0.25 1.86
N SER A 155 17.68 -1.23 2.75
CA SER A 155 17.34 -1.02 4.16
C SER A 155 18.58 -0.62 4.95
N TYR A 156 18.40 0.25 5.94
CA TYR A 156 19.51 0.74 6.79
C TYR A 156 19.40 0.21 8.24
N GLY A 157 18.63 -0.85 8.48
CA GLY A 157 18.36 -1.36 9.82
C GLY A 157 19.62 -1.74 10.58
N ILE A 158 20.53 -2.50 9.96
CA ILE A 158 21.79 -2.91 10.58
C ILE A 158 22.71 -1.72 10.85
N ASN A 159 22.74 -0.75 9.94
CA ASN A 159 23.53 0.46 10.14
C ASN A 159 23.00 1.30 11.30
N VAL A 160 21.68 1.36 11.47
CA VAL A 160 21.04 1.99 12.63
C VAL A 160 21.40 1.25 13.93
N ALA A 161 21.46 -0.09 13.90
CA ALA A 161 21.87 -0.88 15.03
C ALA A 161 23.35 -0.60 15.42
N LYS A 162 24.25 -0.45 14.43
CA LYS A 162 25.63 0.00 14.66
C LYS A 162 25.69 1.40 15.29
N LEU A 163 24.88 2.34 14.80
CA LEU A 163 24.79 3.69 15.38
C LEU A 163 24.25 3.69 16.82
N ALA A 164 23.41 2.72 17.17
CA ALA A 164 22.92 2.49 18.53
C ALA A 164 23.93 1.75 19.43
N ASN A 165 25.16 1.53 18.96
CA ASN A 165 26.22 0.81 19.65
C ASN A 165 25.84 -0.64 20.01
N LEU A 166 25.08 -1.34 19.19
CA LEU A 166 24.91 -2.79 19.33
C LEU A 166 26.29 -3.48 19.19
N PRO A 167 26.58 -4.54 19.98
CA PRO A 167 27.84 -5.26 19.87
C PRO A 167 28.17 -5.65 18.42
N GLU A 168 29.44 -5.47 18.04
CA GLU A 168 29.91 -5.70 16.66
C GLU A 168 29.67 -7.15 16.20
N GLU A 169 29.80 -8.11 17.09
CA GLU A 169 29.51 -9.52 16.83
C GLU A 169 28.06 -9.73 16.33
N ILE A 170 27.09 -9.03 16.95
CA ILE A 170 25.68 -9.13 16.56
C ILE A 170 25.45 -8.48 15.19
N THR A 171 26.01 -7.29 14.98
CA THR A 171 25.80 -6.56 13.73
C THR A 171 26.48 -7.22 12.53
N THR A 172 27.69 -7.80 12.72
CA THR A 172 28.39 -8.60 11.72
C THR A 172 27.57 -9.86 11.36
N ARG A 173 27.09 -10.56 12.38
CA ARG A 173 26.25 -11.75 12.15
C ARG A 173 24.95 -11.42 11.44
N ALA A 174 24.35 -10.27 11.75
CA ALA A 174 23.13 -9.80 11.07
C ALA A 174 23.40 -9.51 9.58
N GLU A 175 24.55 -8.94 9.22
CA GLU A 175 24.95 -8.73 7.82
C GLU A 175 25.10 -10.06 7.04
N GLU A 176 25.74 -11.06 7.66
CA GLU A 176 25.85 -12.39 7.07
C GLU A 176 24.47 -13.02 6.82
N ILE A 177 23.57 -12.95 7.80
CA ILE A 177 22.23 -13.49 7.69
C ILE A 177 21.43 -12.74 6.60
N LEU A 178 21.52 -11.41 6.55
CA LEU A 178 20.86 -10.59 5.55
C LEU A 178 21.27 -11.00 4.13
N SER A 179 22.57 -11.19 3.90
CA SER A 179 23.08 -11.62 2.59
C SER A 179 22.50 -12.97 2.12
N VAL A 180 22.22 -13.88 3.07
CA VAL A 180 21.59 -15.17 2.78
C VAL A 180 20.12 -14.99 2.39
N TYR A 181 19.38 -14.09 3.08
CA TYR A 181 17.98 -13.82 2.74
C TYR A 181 17.86 -13.16 1.38
N GLU A 182 18.62 -12.09 1.11
CA GLU A 182 18.63 -11.40 -0.19
C GLU A 182 19.00 -12.33 -1.35
N SER A 183 19.93 -13.27 -1.13
CA SER A 183 20.29 -14.27 -2.15
C SER A 183 19.16 -15.28 -2.44
N LYS A 184 18.31 -15.57 -1.46
CA LYS A 184 17.14 -16.44 -1.63
C LYS A 184 15.99 -15.73 -2.33
N GLU A 185 15.77 -14.45 -2.07
CA GLU A 185 14.75 -13.64 -2.76
C GLU A 185 15.08 -13.52 -4.25
N LYS A 186 16.31 -13.14 -4.61
CA LYS A 186 16.75 -13.10 -6.01
C LYS A 186 16.55 -14.42 -6.77
N LYS A 187 16.66 -15.56 -6.09
CA LYS A 187 16.37 -16.87 -6.70
C LYS A 187 14.87 -17.13 -6.87
N ARG A 188 14.02 -16.59 -6.00
CA ARG A 188 12.55 -16.70 -6.13
C ARG A 188 12.05 -15.85 -7.28
N ASP A 189 12.54 -14.64 -7.45
CA ASP A 189 12.16 -13.75 -8.56
C ASP A 189 12.48 -14.36 -9.92
N ILE A 190 13.61 -15.09 -10.04
CA ILE A 190 13.99 -15.82 -11.28
C ILE A 190 13.02 -16.97 -11.54
N VAL A 191 12.47 -17.60 -10.52
CA VAL A 191 11.51 -18.72 -10.67
C VAL A 191 10.09 -18.23 -10.98
N ILE A 192 9.74 -17.03 -10.49
CA ILE A 192 8.42 -16.43 -10.75
C ILE A 192 8.34 -15.81 -12.14
N GLN A 193 9.46 -15.39 -12.73
CA GLN A 193 9.50 -14.91 -14.13
C GLN A 193 9.28 -16.02 -15.18
N THR A 194 9.24 -17.28 -14.78
CA THR A 194 8.77 -18.38 -15.63
C THR A 194 7.28 -18.63 -15.40
N THR A 195 6.50 -17.61 -15.25
CA THR A 195 5.05 -17.75 -15.17
C THR A 195 4.46 -17.95 -16.55
N LEU A 196 3.76 -19.05 -16.66
CA LEU A 196 2.65 -19.24 -17.57
C LEU A 196 1.95 -17.90 -17.86
N PRO A 197 1.81 -17.48 -19.11
CA PRO A 197 0.87 -16.45 -19.43
C PRO A 197 -0.51 -16.99 -19.02
N LEU A 198 -1.04 -16.52 -17.92
CA LEU A 198 -2.46 -16.58 -17.66
C LEU A 198 -3.10 -15.62 -18.66
N ASN A 199 -3.17 -16.06 -19.91
CA ASN A 199 -4.14 -15.56 -20.85
C ASN A 199 -5.50 -15.91 -20.24
N PHE A 200 -6.07 -14.98 -19.54
CA PHE A 200 -7.53 -14.90 -19.46
C PHE A 200 -7.98 -14.54 -20.88
N ASP A 201 -7.89 -15.48 -21.79
CA ASP A 201 -8.76 -15.49 -22.95
C ASP A 201 -10.16 -15.52 -22.35
N ASN A 202 -10.80 -14.36 -22.36
CA ASN A 202 -12.24 -14.21 -22.22
C ASN A 202 -12.89 -14.88 -23.44
N LYS A 203 -12.73 -16.19 -23.56
CA LYS A 203 -13.65 -16.99 -24.36
C LYS A 203 -14.93 -17.03 -23.55
N GLU A 204 -15.88 -16.19 -23.97
CA GLU A 204 -17.24 -16.27 -23.47
C GLU A 204 -17.64 -17.74 -23.47
N SER A 205 -18.13 -18.21 -22.35
CA SER A 205 -18.61 -19.58 -22.24
C SER A 205 -19.72 -19.77 -23.28
N PRO A 206 -19.78 -20.91 -23.98
CA PRO A 206 -20.90 -21.20 -24.91
C PRO A 206 -22.28 -20.98 -24.26
N VAL A 207 -22.35 -21.12 -22.94
CA VAL A 207 -23.56 -20.85 -22.13
C VAL A 207 -23.86 -19.35 -22.05
N GLU A 208 -22.83 -18.49 -21.92
CA GLU A 208 -22.99 -17.04 -21.89
C GLU A 208 -23.43 -16.48 -23.25
N GLU A 209 -22.90 -17.02 -24.36
CA GLU A 209 -23.34 -16.62 -25.69
C GLU A 209 -24.80 -17.00 -25.97
N GLU A 210 -25.24 -18.16 -25.52
CA GLU A 210 -26.64 -18.59 -25.69
C GLU A 210 -27.58 -17.74 -24.80
N LEU A 211 -27.19 -17.48 -23.54
CA LEU A 211 -27.97 -16.62 -22.64
C LEU A 211 -28.15 -15.20 -23.19
N LYS A 212 -27.12 -14.61 -23.81
CA LYS A 212 -27.22 -13.26 -24.41
C LYS A 212 -28.18 -13.18 -25.60
N LYS A 213 -28.40 -14.31 -26.29
CA LYS A 213 -29.30 -14.39 -27.47
C LYS A 213 -30.75 -14.63 -27.10
N LEU A 214 -31.06 -14.97 -25.84
CA LEU A 214 -32.43 -15.28 -25.40
C LEU A 214 -33.24 -14.03 -25.14
N ASN A 215 -34.38 -13.90 -25.80
CA ASN A 215 -35.38 -12.89 -25.44
C ASN A 215 -36.30 -13.46 -24.35
N VAL A 216 -35.94 -13.22 -23.10
CA VAL A 216 -36.61 -13.79 -21.92
C VAL A 216 -38.09 -13.40 -21.82
N LEU A 217 -38.47 -12.24 -22.40
CA LEU A 217 -39.86 -11.72 -22.35
C LEU A 217 -40.80 -12.42 -23.31
N GLU A 218 -40.30 -13.15 -24.29
CA GLU A 218 -41.10 -13.88 -25.29
C GLU A 218 -41.23 -15.36 -24.97
N LEU A 219 -40.56 -15.86 -23.94
CA LEU A 219 -40.57 -17.24 -23.57
C LEU A 219 -41.76 -17.63 -22.69
N THR A 220 -42.39 -18.73 -23.03
CA THR A 220 -43.35 -19.34 -22.10
C THR A 220 -42.62 -20.00 -20.91
N PRO A 221 -43.28 -20.20 -19.75
CA PRO A 221 -42.66 -20.83 -18.57
C PRO A 221 -42.06 -22.22 -18.84
N ILE A 222 -42.71 -22.99 -19.75
CA ILE A 222 -42.24 -24.33 -20.10
C ILE A 222 -40.98 -24.28 -20.98
N GLU A 223 -40.91 -23.36 -21.93
CA GLU A 223 -39.74 -23.11 -22.76
C GLU A 223 -38.54 -22.64 -21.92
N ALA A 224 -38.76 -21.71 -20.98
CA ALA A 224 -37.74 -21.20 -20.07
C ALA A 224 -37.11 -22.35 -19.22
N ILE A 225 -37.94 -23.27 -18.69
CA ILE A 225 -37.48 -24.42 -17.93
C ILE A 225 -36.64 -25.37 -18.80
N ASN A 226 -37.08 -25.64 -20.02
CA ASN A 226 -36.36 -26.50 -20.95
C ASN A 226 -35.00 -25.89 -21.34
N ILE A 227 -34.95 -24.58 -21.64
CA ILE A 227 -33.72 -23.92 -21.97
C ILE A 227 -32.75 -23.93 -20.78
N LEU A 228 -33.22 -23.65 -19.58
CA LEU A 228 -32.39 -23.73 -18.35
C LEU A 228 -31.85 -25.12 -18.11
N TYR A 229 -32.63 -26.16 -18.42
CA TYR A 229 -32.19 -27.56 -18.29
C TYR A 229 -31.08 -27.89 -19.30
N GLU A 230 -31.22 -27.47 -20.57
CA GLU A 230 -30.17 -27.68 -21.58
C GLU A 230 -28.89 -26.85 -21.29
N LEU A 231 -29.02 -25.63 -20.84
CA LEU A 231 -27.88 -24.78 -20.42
C LEU A 231 -27.13 -25.42 -19.24
N LYS A 232 -27.88 -25.98 -18.26
CA LYS A 232 -27.28 -26.67 -17.11
C LYS A 232 -26.47 -27.89 -17.52
N LYS A 233 -26.89 -28.65 -18.56
CA LYS A 233 -26.11 -29.79 -19.09
C LYS A 233 -24.78 -29.39 -19.74
N LYS A 234 -24.67 -28.15 -20.22
CA LYS A 234 -23.46 -27.60 -20.87
C LYS A 234 -22.43 -27.08 -19.87
N ILE A 235 -22.83 -26.87 -18.61
CA ILE A 235 -21.93 -26.52 -17.51
C ILE A 235 -21.31 -27.81 -16.99
N LYS A 236 -20.00 -27.96 -17.20
CA LYS A 236 -19.20 -29.04 -16.64
C LYS A 236 -18.65 -28.68 -15.28
#